data_68bb06102f04c8bc1690f4507bed1946
#
_entry.id   68bb06102f04c8bc1690f4507bed1946
#
_cell.length_a   1.000
_cell.length_b   1.000
_cell.length_c   1.000
_cell.angle_alpha   90.00
_cell.angle_beta   90.00
_cell.angle_gamma   90.00
#
_symmetry.space_group_name_H-M   'P 1'
#
loop_
_entity.id
_entity.type
_entity.pdbx_description
1 polymer ?
#
loop_
_entity_poly.entity_id
_entity_poly.type
_entity_poly.pdbx_seq_one_letter_code
_entity_poly.pdbx_strand_id
1 'polypeptide(L)'
;MRIGMVCPYSFDVPGGVQSHVLQLAEVMRARGHHVSVLAPSSPEAGAALPEFVVSGGKAVPIPYNGSVARLRFGPATHRKVKKWLAHGDFDVLHLHEPNAPSLSMLALMIAEGPIVATFHTSTTKSFTLSVFAGILRPWHEKIVGRIAVSDLARRWQMEALGSDAVEIPNGVDVRAIAAAPLLAGYPRPGRSVLFLGRFDEPRKGMAVLLGALPALAEAFPDVEVLIVGRGDEDELRSEAGEFGHHLRFLGQVDDAEKASALRSADVYCAPNTGGESFGIVLVEAMAARTAVVASDLDAFRRVLNDGAAGRLVPVDDSAALAAALIDLLGDDAARDRYVAAAAAAVKRYDWPVVAQEIMRVYETVAGAGAKVTVAGGNGRGEAAREIS
;
A
#
# COMPACT_ATOMS: atom_id res chain seq x y z
N MET A 1 24.54 1.62 4.44
CA MET A 1 24.31 2.16 3.08
C MET A 1 23.63 3.52 3.15
N ARG A 2 23.81 4.37 2.13
CA ARG A 2 23.05 5.59 1.89
C ARG A 2 21.98 5.29 0.84
N ILE A 3 20.71 5.34 1.21
CA ILE A 3 19.58 4.89 0.39
C ILE A 3 18.75 6.11 0.02
N GLY A 4 18.60 6.37 -1.29
CA GLY A 4 17.65 7.34 -1.80
C GLY A 4 16.36 6.64 -2.18
N MET A 5 15.21 7.05 -1.64
CA MET A 5 13.90 6.52 -2.02
C MET A 5 13.06 7.60 -2.68
N VAL A 6 12.29 7.26 -3.70
CA VAL A 6 11.39 8.21 -4.37
C VAL A 6 9.97 7.67 -4.38
N CYS A 7 9.06 8.41 -3.76
CA CYS A 7 7.62 8.15 -3.81
C CYS A 7 6.98 9.01 -4.91
N PRO A 8 6.20 8.43 -5.83
CA PRO A 8 5.52 9.20 -6.88
C PRO A 8 4.34 10.01 -6.36
N TYR A 9 3.70 9.53 -5.29
CA TYR A 9 2.45 10.07 -4.75
C TYR A 9 2.70 11.06 -3.60
N SER A 10 1.79 12.05 -3.49
CA SER A 10 1.88 13.06 -2.45
C SER A 10 1.64 12.51 -1.05
N PHE A 11 2.46 12.96 -0.10
CA PHE A 11 2.27 12.68 1.33
C PHE A 11 1.23 13.60 2.01
N ASP A 12 0.59 14.50 1.24
CA ASP A 12 -0.55 15.29 1.73
C ASP A 12 -1.81 14.45 1.98
N VAL A 13 -1.84 13.22 1.44
CA VAL A 13 -2.98 12.32 1.57
C VAL A 13 -2.46 10.90 1.82
N PRO A 14 -3.00 10.19 2.82
CA PRO A 14 -2.61 8.82 3.09
C PRO A 14 -2.94 7.89 1.91
N GLY A 15 -2.12 6.86 1.75
CA GLY A 15 -2.28 5.84 0.72
C GLY A 15 -1.30 4.68 0.91
N GLY A 16 -1.62 3.51 0.38
CA GLY A 16 -0.84 2.30 0.60
C GLY A 16 0.63 2.38 0.17
N VAL A 17 0.92 3.02 -0.97
CA VAL A 17 2.31 3.21 -1.44
C VAL A 17 3.06 4.21 -0.55
N GLN A 18 2.39 5.29 -0.14
CA GLN A 18 2.97 6.31 0.76
C GLN A 18 3.35 5.70 2.10
N SER A 19 2.41 4.96 2.72
CA SER A 19 2.67 4.26 3.99
C SER A 19 3.79 3.24 3.86
N HIS A 20 3.79 2.45 2.77
CA HIS A 20 4.87 1.48 2.49
C HIS A 20 6.24 2.17 2.41
N VAL A 21 6.37 3.28 1.67
CA VAL A 21 7.65 3.99 1.52
C VAL A 21 8.14 4.57 2.84
N LEU A 22 7.25 5.18 3.63
CA LEU A 22 7.61 5.73 4.94
C LEU A 22 8.04 4.63 5.92
N GLN A 23 7.25 3.58 6.05
CA GLN A 23 7.57 2.46 6.95
C GLN A 23 8.86 1.74 6.54
N LEU A 24 9.08 1.51 5.22
CA LEU A 24 10.33 0.96 4.72
C LEU A 24 11.53 1.86 5.09
N ALA A 25 11.39 3.18 4.92
CA ALA A 25 12.44 4.12 5.27
C ALA A 25 12.77 4.08 6.76
N GLU A 26 11.76 4.02 7.64
CA GLU A 26 11.94 3.91 9.09
C GLU A 26 12.62 2.60 9.47
N VAL A 27 12.21 1.48 8.90
CA VAL A 27 12.81 0.17 9.15
C VAL A 27 14.27 0.13 8.69
N MET A 28 14.59 0.71 7.54
CA MET A 28 15.99 0.79 7.07
C MET A 28 16.84 1.70 7.96
N ARG A 29 16.29 2.82 8.43
CA ARG A 29 16.96 3.70 9.40
C ARG A 29 17.21 2.99 10.74
N ALA A 30 16.24 2.26 11.25
CA ALA A 30 16.38 1.47 12.46
C ALA A 30 17.46 0.38 12.35
N ARG A 31 17.76 -0.07 11.13
CA ARG A 31 18.88 -0.99 10.83
C ARG A 31 20.23 -0.30 10.63
N GLY A 32 20.32 1.02 10.88
CA GLY A 32 21.54 1.79 10.78
C GLY A 32 21.90 2.29 9.39
N HIS A 33 20.96 2.25 8.42
CA HIS A 33 21.16 2.85 7.10
C HIS A 33 20.80 4.34 7.11
N HIS A 34 21.47 5.13 6.27
CA HIS A 34 21.13 6.52 6.05
C HIS A 34 20.10 6.60 4.91
N VAL A 35 18.89 7.05 5.20
CA VAL A 35 17.79 7.08 4.23
C VAL A 35 17.34 8.53 3.99
N SER A 36 17.13 8.89 2.73
CA SER A 36 16.46 10.12 2.31
C SER A 36 15.32 9.78 1.36
N VAL A 37 14.12 10.28 1.64
CA VAL A 37 12.92 10.04 0.83
C VAL A 37 12.55 11.32 0.09
N LEU A 38 12.40 11.25 -1.23
CA LEU A 38 11.90 12.36 -2.04
C LEU A 38 10.44 12.08 -2.43
N ALA A 39 9.52 12.95 -2.05
CA ALA A 39 8.10 12.82 -2.34
C ALA A 39 7.43 14.16 -2.59
N PRO A 40 6.32 14.22 -3.36
CA PRO A 40 5.52 15.43 -3.42
C PRO A 40 4.88 15.70 -2.06
N SER A 41 4.93 16.95 -1.61
CA SER A 41 4.22 17.43 -0.42
C SER A 41 4.00 18.93 -0.48
N SER A 42 2.91 19.41 0.11
CA SER A 42 2.67 20.84 0.32
C SER A 42 3.56 21.37 1.44
N PRO A 43 3.80 22.69 1.53
CA PRO A 43 4.55 23.27 2.63
C PRO A 43 3.91 23.00 4.00
N GLU A 44 2.58 22.98 4.06
CA GLU A 44 1.81 22.76 5.29
C GLU A 44 2.00 21.32 5.79
N ALA A 45 1.84 20.34 4.91
CA ALA A 45 2.06 18.93 5.25
C ALA A 45 3.54 18.62 5.48
N GLY A 46 4.44 19.31 4.76
CA GLY A 46 5.88 19.11 4.89
C GLY A 46 6.43 19.41 6.29
N ALA A 47 5.77 20.27 7.06
CA ALA A 47 6.16 20.59 8.44
C ALA A 47 5.89 19.43 9.44
N ALA A 48 4.97 18.51 9.10
CA ALA A 48 4.61 17.36 9.92
C ALA A 48 5.33 16.06 9.48
N LEU A 49 6.07 16.08 8.37
CA LEU A 49 6.76 14.90 7.85
C LEU A 49 8.08 14.63 8.59
N PRO A 50 8.52 13.38 8.65
CA PRO A 50 9.82 13.02 9.20
C PRO A 50 10.96 13.78 8.50
N GLU A 51 12.02 14.15 9.25
CA GLU A 51 13.20 14.91 8.74
C GLU A 51 13.94 14.23 7.57
N PHE A 52 13.81 12.93 7.41
CA PHE A 52 14.39 12.22 6.28
C PHE A 52 13.59 12.40 4.98
N VAL A 53 12.44 13.06 5.02
CA VAL A 53 11.60 13.33 3.85
C VAL A 53 11.91 14.70 3.26
N VAL A 54 12.23 14.72 1.98
CA VAL A 54 12.49 15.93 1.19
C VAL A 54 11.30 16.20 0.29
N SER A 55 10.74 17.42 0.38
CA SER A 55 9.61 17.82 -0.46
C SER A 55 10.02 18.04 -1.92
N GLY A 56 9.42 17.27 -2.81
CA GLY A 56 9.47 17.47 -4.26
C GLY A 56 8.61 18.64 -4.76
N GLY A 57 7.79 19.24 -3.88
CA GLY A 57 6.82 20.32 -4.16
C GLY A 57 5.38 19.82 -4.25
N LYS A 58 4.43 20.76 -4.23
CA LYS A 58 3.00 20.50 -4.21
C LYS A 58 2.56 19.68 -5.42
N ALA A 59 1.80 18.63 -5.18
CA ALA A 59 1.25 17.75 -6.21
C ALA A 59 0.04 18.35 -6.91
N VAL A 60 -0.25 17.82 -8.12
CA VAL A 60 -1.46 18.12 -8.88
C VAL A 60 -2.31 16.84 -8.91
N PRO A 61 -3.62 16.93 -8.65
CA PRO A 61 -4.52 15.79 -8.75
C PRO A 61 -4.75 15.43 -10.22
N ILE A 62 -4.57 14.15 -10.55
CA ILE A 62 -4.76 13.58 -11.89
C ILE A 62 -5.67 12.37 -11.76
N PRO A 63 -6.81 12.28 -12.48
CA PRO A 63 -7.64 11.08 -12.52
C PRO A 63 -6.83 9.89 -13.07
N TYR A 64 -6.81 8.78 -12.35
CA TYR A 64 -6.06 7.59 -12.72
C TYR A 64 -6.75 6.32 -12.24
N ASN A 65 -7.13 5.43 -13.16
CA ASN A 65 -7.72 4.12 -12.87
C ASN A 65 -8.89 4.14 -11.85
N GLY A 66 -9.85 5.04 -12.04
CA GLY A 66 -11.01 5.16 -11.12
C GLY A 66 -10.71 5.80 -9.77
N SER A 67 -9.50 6.33 -9.59
CA SER A 67 -9.07 7.07 -8.39
C SER A 67 -8.40 8.40 -8.80
N VAL A 68 -7.92 9.17 -7.83
CA VAL A 68 -7.19 10.42 -8.06
C VAL A 68 -5.76 10.26 -7.58
N ALA A 69 -4.81 10.15 -8.52
CA ALA A 69 -3.38 10.19 -8.23
C ALA A 69 -2.93 11.64 -8.05
N ARG A 70 -2.20 11.93 -6.96
CA ARG A 70 -1.61 13.24 -6.73
C ARG A 70 -0.12 13.18 -7.05
N LEU A 71 0.21 13.62 -8.27
CA LEU A 71 1.55 13.50 -8.85
C LEU A 71 2.21 14.87 -9.01
N ARG A 72 3.54 14.88 -9.16
CA ARG A 72 4.32 16.05 -9.50
C ARG A 72 5.30 15.74 -10.62
N PHE A 73 5.28 16.57 -11.67
CA PHE A 73 6.14 16.46 -12.84
C PHE A 73 6.45 17.86 -13.42
N GLY A 74 7.53 18.02 -14.20
CA GLY A 74 7.84 19.23 -14.93
C GLY A 74 9.23 19.83 -14.62
N PRO A 75 9.64 20.95 -15.29
CA PRO A 75 11.02 21.46 -15.26
C PRO A 75 11.52 21.89 -13.87
N ALA A 76 10.66 22.49 -13.06
CA ALA A 76 11.03 22.90 -11.70
C ALA A 76 11.28 21.65 -10.81
N THR A 77 10.46 20.64 -11.00
CA THR A 77 10.58 19.34 -10.32
C THR A 77 11.86 18.60 -10.76
N HIS A 78 12.14 18.60 -12.06
CA HIS A 78 13.38 18.04 -12.63
C HIS A 78 14.63 18.65 -11.95
N ARG A 79 14.67 19.97 -11.77
CA ARG A 79 15.80 20.66 -11.07
C ARG A 79 15.94 20.22 -9.62
N LYS A 80 14.82 20.04 -8.89
CA LYS A 80 14.84 19.57 -7.51
C LYS A 80 15.35 18.13 -7.41
N VAL A 81 14.84 17.22 -8.28
CA VAL A 81 15.29 15.82 -8.35
C VAL A 81 16.80 15.77 -8.64
N LYS A 82 17.27 16.53 -9.64
CA LYS A 82 18.68 16.61 -10.00
C LYS A 82 19.55 17.07 -8.84
N LYS A 83 19.12 18.12 -8.11
CA LYS A 83 19.83 18.63 -6.94
C LYS A 83 19.87 17.60 -5.82
N TRP A 84 18.75 16.93 -5.52
CA TRP A 84 18.66 15.93 -4.47
C TRP A 84 19.55 14.72 -4.76
N LEU A 85 19.57 14.22 -6.01
CA LEU A 85 20.47 13.14 -6.45
C LEU A 85 21.94 13.53 -6.32
N ALA A 86 22.29 14.73 -6.77
CA ALA A 86 23.70 15.20 -6.76
C ALA A 86 24.28 15.37 -5.34
N HIS A 87 23.44 15.67 -4.33
CA HIS A 87 23.87 15.86 -2.95
C HIS A 87 23.69 14.62 -2.06
N GLY A 88 22.96 13.60 -2.55
CA GLY A 88 22.55 12.45 -1.75
C GLY A 88 23.67 11.45 -1.48
N ASP A 89 24.67 11.37 -2.35
CA ASP A 89 25.76 10.37 -2.30
C ASP A 89 25.21 8.96 -2.05
N PHE A 90 24.18 8.58 -2.79
CA PHE A 90 23.46 7.33 -2.57
C PHE A 90 24.22 6.11 -3.09
N ASP A 91 24.25 5.04 -2.29
CA ASP A 91 24.72 3.73 -2.70
C ASP A 91 23.68 3.01 -3.58
N VAL A 92 22.39 3.29 -3.36
CA VAL A 92 21.27 2.76 -4.12
C VAL A 92 20.15 3.79 -4.22
N LEU A 93 19.49 3.85 -5.38
CA LEU A 93 18.28 4.64 -5.61
C LEU A 93 17.11 3.68 -5.77
N HIS A 94 16.13 3.77 -4.87
CA HIS A 94 14.91 2.98 -4.91
C HIS A 94 13.72 3.82 -5.38
N LEU A 95 13.18 3.48 -6.53
CA LEU A 95 12.05 4.17 -7.17
C LEU A 95 10.76 3.37 -6.97
N HIS A 96 9.70 4.01 -6.52
CA HIS A 96 8.38 3.40 -6.48
C HIS A 96 7.54 3.88 -7.66
N GLU A 97 6.90 2.95 -8.38
CA GLU A 97 6.05 3.19 -9.55
C GLU A 97 6.66 4.18 -10.58
N PRO A 98 7.82 3.89 -11.17
CA PRO A 98 8.48 4.82 -12.10
C PRO A 98 7.77 4.93 -13.47
N ASN A 99 6.67 4.20 -13.69
CA ASN A 99 5.94 4.14 -14.96
C ASN A 99 4.97 5.32 -15.18
N ALA A 100 4.64 6.05 -14.11
CA ALA A 100 3.75 7.21 -14.19
C ALA A 100 4.56 8.52 -14.26
N PRO A 101 4.05 9.57 -14.98
CA PRO A 101 4.67 10.89 -15.01
C PRO A 101 4.74 11.49 -13.59
N SER A 102 5.87 11.34 -12.93
CA SER A 102 6.05 11.59 -11.49
C SER A 102 7.49 11.93 -11.15
N LEU A 103 7.76 12.15 -9.86
CA LEU A 103 9.12 12.26 -9.32
C LEU A 103 9.95 11.00 -9.60
N SER A 104 9.34 9.81 -9.48
CA SER A 104 10.01 8.55 -9.74
C SER A 104 10.46 8.42 -11.19
N MET A 105 9.60 8.79 -12.15
CA MET A 105 9.98 8.81 -13.56
C MET A 105 11.11 9.83 -13.83
N LEU A 106 11.03 11.05 -13.27
CA LEU A 106 12.10 12.05 -13.42
C LEU A 106 13.42 11.55 -12.82
N ALA A 107 13.38 10.90 -11.67
CA ALA A 107 14.57 10.34 -11.06
C ALA A 107 15.17 9.24 -11.93
N LEU A 108 14.35 8.35 -12.51
CA LEU A 108 14.79 7.32 -13.46
C LEU A 108 15.45 7.91 -14.71
N MET A 109 14.89 9.00 -15.25
CA MET A 109 15.44 9.67 -16.43
C MET A 109 16.80 10.29 -16.15
N ILE A 110 17.01 10.84 -14.94
CA ILE A 110 18.17 11.64 -14.55
C ILE A 110 19.30 10.78 -13.97
N ALA A 111 18.97 9.76 -13.18
CA ALA A 111 19.93 8.97 -12.44
C ALA A 111 20.63 7.92 -13.33
N GLU A 112 21.88 7.60 -12.96
CA GLU A 112 22.65 6.47 -13.44
C GLU A 112 23.22 5.70 -12.23
N GLY A 113 23.49 4.41 -12.39
CA GLY A 113 24.12 3.56 -11.38
C GLY A 113 23.14 2.56 -10.73
N PRO A 114 23.32 2.25 -9.44
CA PRO A 114 22.51 1.25 -8.74
C PRO A 114 21.05 1.70 -8.56
N ILE A 115 20.17 1.32 -9.48
CA ILE A 115 18.74 1.67 -9.46
C ILE A 115 17.89 0.43 -9.22
N VAL A 116 17.05 0.49 -8.18
CA VAL A 116 16.00 -0.49 -7.86
C VAL A 116 14.64 0.15 -8.09
N ALA A 117 13.67 -0.61 -8.59
CA ALA A 117 12.29 -0.15 -8.71
C ALA A 117 11.32 -1.15 -8.10
N THR A 118 10.33 -0.64 -7.35
CA THR A 118 9.18 -1.43 -6.85
C THR A 118 7.91 -1.03 -7.60
N PHE A 119 7.20 -2.05 -8.08
CA PHE A 119 5.94 -1.95 -8.81
C PHE A 119 4.79 -2.42 -7.90
N HIS A 120 3.86 -1.52 -7.62
CA HIS A 120 2.71 -1.75 -6.72
C HIS A 120 1.41 -2.00 -7.46
N THR A 121 1.32 -1.57 -8.71
CA THR A 121 0.07 -1.58 -9.50
C THR A 121 0.02 -2.80 -10.42
N SER A 122 -1.12 -3.48 -10.45
CA SER A 122 -1.49 -4.44 -11.47
C SER A 122 -2.62 -3.86 -12.30
N THR A 123 -2.33 -3.24 -13.43
CA THR A 123 -3.35 -2.66 -14.31
C THR A 123 -3.49 -3.51 -15.54
N THR A 124 -4.60 -4.23 -15.67
CA THR A 124 -4.85 -5.15 -16.78
C THR A 124 -5.11 -4.48 -18.12
N LYS A 125 -5.34 -3.17 -18.18
CA LYS A 125 -5.59 -2.42 -19.45
C LYS A 125 -5.16 -0.96 -19.33
N SER A 126 -3.88 -0.66 -19.50
CA SER A 126 -3.45 0.72 -19.80
C SER A 126 -2.98 0.81 -21.24
N PHE A 127 -3.91 1.14 -22.15
CA PHE A 127 -3.62 1.45 -23.55
C PHE A 127 -2.55 2.56 -23.67
N THR A 128 -2.60 3.54 -22.77
CA THR A 128 -1.61 4.63 -22.71
C THR A 128 -0.20 4.12 -22.38
N LEU A 129 -0.04 3.17 -21.47
CA LEU A 129 1.27 2.62 -21.14
C LEU A 129 1.83 1.75 -22.27
N SER A 130 1.00 0.98 -23.00
CA SER A 130 1.47 0.20 -24.13
C SER A 130 1.97 1.07 -25.28
N VAL A 131 1.35 2.23 -25.52
CA VAL A 131 1.79 3.20 -26.52
C VAL A 131 3.10 3.88 -26.11
N PHE A 132 3.28 4.18 -24.83
CA PHE A 132 4.49 4.84 -24.32
C PHE A 132 5.61 3.86 -23.91
N ALA A 133 5.35 2.56 -23.82
CA ALA A 133 6.33 1.55 -23.41
C ALA A 133 7.61 1.60 -24.25
N GLY A 134 7.48 1.78 -25.57
CA GLY A 134 8.64 1.92 -26.47
C GLY A 134 9.50 3.16 -26.17
N ILE A 135 8.87 4.26 -25.79
CA ILE A 135 9.56 5.51 -25.45
C ILE A 135 10.24 5.41 -24.07
N LEU A 136 9.63 4.69 -23.14
CA LEU A 136 10.16 4.53 -21.76
C LEU A 136 11.26 3.47 -21.65
N ARG A 137 11.34 2.56 -22.62
CA ARG A 137 12.24 1.41 -22.60
C ARG A 137 13.71 1.76 -22.30
N PRO A 138 14.34 2.78 -22.92
CA PRO A 138 15.75 3.10 -22.64
C PRO A 138 16.02 3.48 -21.18
N TRP A 139 15.04 4.10 -20.50
CA TRP A 139 15.17 4.43 -19.08
C TRP A 139 14.88 3.22 -18.20
N HIS A 140 13.93 2.35 -18.59
CA HIS A 140 13.65 1.11 -17.85
C HIS A 140 14.83 0.12 -17.88
N GLU A 141 15.65 0.15 -18.91
CA GLU A 141 16.87 -0.66 -19.01
C GLU A 141 17.93 -0.29 -17.96
N LYS A 142 17.88 0.92 -17.37
CA LYS A 142 18.74 1.34 -16.25
C LYS A 142 18.35 0.70 -14.92
N ILE A 143 17.14 0.15 -14.79
CA ILE A 143 16.68 -0.48 -13.55
C ILE A 143 17.36 -1.85 -13.44
N VAL A 144 18.32 -1.96 -12.50
CA VAL A 144 19.08 -3.17 -12.28
C VAL A 144 18.33 -4.15 -11.38
N GLY A 145 17.66 -3.66 -10.34
CA GLY A 145 16.82 -4.47 -9.45
C GLY A 145 15.34 -4.15 -9.65
N ARG A 146 14.52 -5.18 -9.86
CA ARG A 146 13.07 -5.02 -10.02
C ARG A 146 12.35 -5.83 -8.96
N ILE A 147 11.42 -5.18 -8.25
CA ILE A 147 10.59 -5.75 -7.21
C ILE A 147 9.13 -5.57 -7.61
N ALA A 148 8.32 -6.60 -7.51
CA ALA A 148 6.87 -6.55 -7.64
C ALA A 148 6.22 -6.96 -6.32
N VAL A 149 5.23 -6.22 -5.85
CA VAL A 149 4.61 -6.51 -4.54
C VAL A 149 3.66 -7.71 -4.57
N SER A 150 3.35 -8.20 -5.75
CA SER A 150 2.51 -9.39 -5.96
C SER A 150 2.78 -10.02 -7.32
N ASP A 151 2.39 -11.28 -7.48
CA ASP A 151 2.46 -11.94 -8.79
C ASP A 151 1.61 -11.22 -9.86
N LEU A 152 0.50 -10.59 -9.48
CA LEU A 152 -0.28 -9.77 -10.41
C LEU A 152 0.53 -8.56 -10.92
N ALA A 153 1.22 -7.86 -10.03
CA ALA A 153 2.12 -6.76 -10.40
C ALA A 153 3.32 -7.27 -11.21
N ARG A 154 3.87 -8.46 -10.88
CA ARG A 154 4.96 -9.11 -11.60
C ARG A 154 4.55 -9.48 -13.03
N ARG A 155 3.41 -10.15 -13.21
CA ARG A 155 2.88 -10.50 -14.54
C ARG A 155 2.66 -9.27 -15.40
N TRP A 156 2.05 -8.25 -14.83
CA TRP A 156 1.85 -6.99 -15.52
C TRP A 156 3.18 -6.36 -15.97
N GLN A 157 4.21 -6.38 -15.09
CA GLN A 157 5.55 -5.90 -15.40
C GLN A 157 6.16 -6.67 -16.58
N MET A 158 6.03 -8.00 -16.58
CA MET A 158 6.52 -8.86 -17.67
C MET A 158 5.79 -8.58 -18.99
N GLU A 159 4.48 -8.47 -18.96
CA GLU A 159 3.64 -8.23 -20.15
C GLU A 159 3.84 -6.83 -20.74
N ALA A 160 3.87 -5.79 -19.88
CA ALA A 160 3.93 -4.41 -20.32
C ALA A 160 5.34 -3.93 -20.68
N LEU A 161 6.37 -4.40 -19.98
CA LEU A 161 7.74 -3.90 -20.09
C LEU A 161 8.78 -4.96 -20.48
N GLY A 162 8.36 -6.21 -20.63
CA GLY A 162 9.20 -7.31 -21.08
C GLY A 162 10.33 -7.71 -20.14
N SER A 163 10.23 -7.35 -18.86
CA SER A 163 11.25 -7.64 -17.86
C SER A 163 10.65 -8.24 -16.59
N ASP A 164 11.31 -9.24 -16.04
CA ASP A 164 10.90 -9.93 -14.82
C ASP A 164 11.29 -9.17 -13.55
N ALA A 165 10.60 -9.44 -12.44
CA ALA A 165 10.82 -8.84 -11.14
C ALA A 165 10.80 -9.90 -10.04
N VAL A 166 11.56 -9.68 -8.97
CA VAL A 166 11.45 -10.50 -7.75
C VAL A 166 10.16 -10.12 -7.03
N GLU A 167 9.38 -11.10 -6.62
CA GLU A 167 8.21 -10.86 -5.81
C GLU A 167 8.61 -10.65 -4.34
N ILE A 168 8.41 -9.43 -3.84
CA ILE A 168 8.59 -9.08 -2.43
C ILE A 168 7.35 -8.31 -2.00
N PRO A 169 6.54 -8.85 -1.08
CA PRO A 169 5.26 -8.27 -0.71
C PRO A 169 5.40 -6.94 0.03
N ASN A 170 4.30 -6.20 0.16
CA ASN A 170 4.25 -5.06 1.07
C ASN A 170 4.44 -5.53 2.52
N GLY A 171 5.23 -4.77 3.29
CA GLY A 171 5.42 -5.02 4.71
C GLY A 171 4.33 -4.41 5.58
N VAL A 172 4.08 -5.02 6.72
CA VAL A 172 3.27 -4.47 7.82
C VAL A 172 4.03 -4.64 9.13
N ASP A 173 3.74 -3.78 10.11
CA ASP A 173 4.25 -3.97 11.48
C ASP A 173 3.28 -4.88 12.24
N VAL A 174 3.50 -6.19 12.09
CA VAL A 174 2.67 -7.22 12.72
C VAL A 174 2.62 -7.05 14.24
N ARG A 175 3.75 -6.68 14.84
CA ARG A 175 3.84 -6.52 16.29
C ARG A 175 3.07 -5.30 16.78
N ALA A 176 3.23 -4.15 16.13
CA ALA A 176 2.53 -2.92 16.51
C ALA A 176 1.01 -3.09 16.33
N ILE A 177 0.58 -3.68 15.22
CA ILE A 177 -0.86 -3.94 14.96
C ILE A 177 -1.42 -4.91 16.01
N ALA A 178 -0.74 -6.00 16.31
CA ALA A 178 -1.19 -6.97 17.31
C ALA A 178 -1.23 -6.41 18.74
N ALA A 179 -0.45 -5.38 19.05
CA ALA A 179 -0.38 -4.73 20.35
C ALA A 179 -1.28 -3.50 20.50
N ALA A 180 -1.94 -3.04 19.41
CA ALA A 180 -2.79 -1.86 19.44
C ALA A 180 -3.92 -2.01 20.48
N PRO A 181 -4.32 -0.97 21.23
CA PRO A 181 -5.42 -1.05 22.19
C PRO A 181 -6.74 -1.33 21.47
N LEU A 182 -7.71 -1.87 22.17
CA LEU A 182 -9.08 -1.95 21.66
C LEU A 182 -9.73 -0.56 21.66
N LEU A 183 -10.70 -0.36 20.79
CA LEU A 183 -11.56 0.84 20.83
C LEU A 183 -12.31 0.92 22.16
N ALA A 184 -12.64 2.12 22.60
CA ALA A 184 -13.44 2.33 23.80
C ALA A 184 -14.82 1.64 23.65
N GLY A 185 -15.19 0.81 24.65
CA GLY A 185 -16.39 0.01 24.64
C GLY A 185 -16.27 -1.38 23.98
N TYR A 186 -15.04 -1.79 23.60
CA TYR A 186 -14.78 -3.13 23.07
C TYR A 186 -13.92 -3.97 24.03
N PRO A 187 -14.09 -5.32 24.05
CA PRO A 187 -15.12 -6.04 23.31
C PRO A 187 -16.53 -5.66 23.81
N ARG A 188 -17.51 -5.67 22.87
CA ARG A 188 -18.91 -5.38 23.19
C ARG A 188 -19.73 -6.68 23.33
N PRO A 189 -20.91 -6.65 23.98
CA PRO A 189 -21.76 -7.83 24.12
C PRO A 189 -22.34 -8.33 22.77
N GLY A 190 -22.63 -7.39 21.83
CA GLY A 190 -23.10 -7.71 20.50
C GLY A 190 -21.95 -8.05 19.54
N ARG A 191 -22.29 -8.55 18.36
CA ARG A 191 -21.31 -8.88 17.30
C ARG A 191 -20.91 -7.64 16.52
N SER A 192 -19.72 -7.65 15.94
CA SER A 192 -19.18 -6.54 15.18
C SER A 192 -18.49 -6.98 13.88
N VAL A 193 -18.78 -6.27 12.81
CA VAL A 193 -18.17 -6.40 11.48
C VAL A 193 -17.46 -5.09 11.16
N LEU A 194 -16.22 -5.15 10.69
CA LEU A 194 -15.49 -3.97 10.24
C LEU A 194 -15.38 -3.93 8.72
N PHE A 195 -15.72 -2.80 8.14
CA PHE A 195 -15.37 -2.41 6.77
C PHE A 195 -14.30 -1.32 6.81
N LEU A 196 -13.30 -1.41 5.92
CA LEU A 196 -12.24 -0.41 5.82
C LEU A 196 -11.99 -0.01 4.37
N GLY A 197 -12.20 1.26 4.07
CA GLY A 197 -11.99 1.81 2.73
C GLY A 197 -12.84 3.04 2.44
N ARG A 198 -12.68 3.57 1.24
CA ARG A 198 -13.58 4.60 0.73
C ARG A 198 -14.90 3.94 0.35
N PHE A 199 -15.94 4.23 1.10
CA PHE A 199 -17.24 3.59 0.90
C PHE A 199 -18.08 4.25 -0.22
N ASP A 200 -17.64 5.44 -0.72
CA ASP A 200 -18.09 6.07 -1.95
C ASP A 200 -17.46 5.47 -3.23
N GLU A 201 -16.53 4.53 -3.11
CA GLU A 201 -15.84 3.91 -4.24
C GLU A 201 -16.46 2.53 -4.55
N PRO A 202 -17.20 2.36 -5.68
CA PRO A 202 -18.00 1.15 -5.95
C PRO A 202 -17.19 -0.15 -5.87
N ARG A 203 -15.92 -0.13 -6.33
CA ARG A 203 -15.05 -1.31 -6.28
C ARG A 203 -14.72 -1.80 -4.87
N LYS A 204 -14.98 -0.99 -3.81
CA LYS A 204 -14.81 -1.39 -2.42
C LYS A 204 -15.96 -2.24 -1.90
N GLY A 205 -17.08 -2.30 -2.64
CA GLY A 205 -18.17 -3.24 -2.42
C GLY A 205 -19.07 -2.91 -1.24
N MET A 206 -19.18 -1.61 -0.83
CA MET A 206 -20.08 -1.23 0.24
C MET A 206 -21.53 -1.64 -0.07
N ALA A 207 -21.97 -1.52 -1.31
CA ALA A 207 -23.30 -1.96 -1.73
C ALA A 207 -23.55 -3.46 -1.49
N VAL A 208 -22.50 -4.31 -1.64
CA VAL A 208 -22.58 -5.74 -1.36
C VAL A 208 -22.78 -5.99 0.14
N LEU A 209 -22.09 -5.22 0.99
CA LEU A 209 -22.22 -5.31 2.45
C LEU A 209 -23.61 -4.80 2.90
N LEU A 210 -24.11 -3.69 2.32
CA LEU A 210 -25.47 -3.22 2.59
C LEU A 210 -26.53 -4.24 2.19
N GLY A 211 -26.34 -4.93 1.07
CA GLY A 211 -27.23 -6.01 0.64
C GLY A 211 -27.22 -7.23 1.58
N ALA A 212 -26.13 -7.44 2.33
CA ALA A 212 -26.03 -8.49 3.35
C ALA A 212 -26.61 -8.09 4.71
N LEU A 213 -26.77 -6.79 4.97
CA LEU A 213 -27.12 -6.24 6.29
C LEU A 213 -28.48 -6.70 6.82
N PRO A 214 -29.55 -6.81 6.02
CA PRO A 214 -30.85 -7.31 6.51
C PRO A 214 -30.75 -8.70 7.14
N ALA A 215 -30.10 -9.65 6.48
CA ALA A 215 -29.94 -11.00 7.00
C ALA A 215 -29.02 -11.05 8.23
N LEU A 216 -28.01 -10.18 8.29
CA LEU A 216 -27.15 -10.01 9.48
C LEU A 216 -27.94 -9.49 10.67
N ALA A 217 -28.79 -8.47 10.48
CA ALA A 217 -29.61 -7.87 11.52
C ALA A 217 -30.69 -8.85 12.03
N GLU A 218 -31.24 -9.69 11.17
CA GLU A 218 -32.16 -10.76 11.56
C GLU A 218 -31.46 -11.81 12.44
N ALA A 219 -30.24 -12.24 12.06
CA ALA A 219 -29.48 -13.24 12.82
C ALA A 219 -28.88 -12.67 14.13
N PHE A 220 -28.46 -11.40 14.11
CA PHE A 220 -27.83 -10.71 15.22
C PHE A 220 -28.44 -9.30 15.38
N PRO A 221 -29.55 -9.14 16.11
CA PRO A 221 -30.25 -7.84 16.23
C PRO A 221 -29.38 -6.70 16.78
N ASP A 222 -28.32 -7.03 17.54
CA ASP A 222 -27.37 -6.05 18.11
C ASP A 222 -26.06 -5.96 17.31
N VAL A 223 -26.01 -6.45 16.06
CA VAL A 223 -24.82 -6.37 15.22
C VAL A 223 -24.46 -4.92 14.95
N GLU A 224 -23.18 -4.61 15.00
CA GLU A 224 -22.65 -3.30 14.62
C GLU A 224 -21.69 -3.44 13.44
N VAL A 225 -21.89 -2.61 12.42
CA VAL A 225 -20.97 -2.49 11.29
C VAL A 225 -20.14 -1.25 11.46
N LEU A 226 -18.87 -1.45 11.86
CA LEU A 226 -17.88 -0.39 11.95
C LEU A 226 -17.40 -0.01 10.56
N ILE A 227 -17.45 1.27 10.23
CA ILE A 227 -17.03 1.81 8.94
C ILE A 227 -15.86 2.77 9.15
N VAL A 228 -14.68 2.37 8.66
CA VAL A 228 -13.46 3.19 8.68
C VAL A 228 -13.18 3.67 7.26
N GLY A 229 -13.09 4.98 7.07
CA GLY A 229 -12.78 5.57 5.78
C GLY A 229 -13.59 6.82 5.47
N ARG A 230 -13.65 7.17 4.19
CA ARG A 230 -14.36 8.34 3.67
C ARG A 230 -15.50 7.95 2.77
N GLY A 231 -16.53 8.79 2.75
CA GLY A 231 -17.68 8.78 1.90
C GLY A 231 -18.75 9.70 2.49
N ASP A 232 -19.92 9.71 1.93
CA ASP A 232 -21.07 10.43 2.47
C ASP A 232 -21.82 9.52 3.46
N GLU A 233 -21.72 9.85 4.75
CA GLU A 233 -22.32 9.05 5.83
C GLU A 233 -23.84 9.13 5.81
N ASP A 234 -24.40 10.30 5.48
CA ASP A 234 -25.86 10.49 5.44
C ASP A 234 -26.48 9.75 4.26
N GLU A 235 -25.81 9.79 3.09
CA GLU A 235 -26.20 9.00 1.93
C GLU A 235 -26.19 7.50 2.25
N LEU A 236 -25.09 6.99 2.85
CA LEU A 236 -24.97 5.57 3.18
C LEU A 236 -26.00 5.11 4.22
N ARG A 237 -26.31 5.96 5.24
CA ARG A 237 -27.39 5.66 6.19
C ARG A 237 -28.76 5.61 5.52
N SER A 238 -29.00 6.52 4.56
CA SER A 238 -30.24 6.54 3.78
C SER A 238 -30.40 5.30 2.90
N GLU A 239 -29.29 4.86 2.26
CA GLU A 239 -29.26 3.63 1.46
C GLU A 239 -29.53 2.38 2.32
N ALA A 240 -29.00 2.34 3.54
CA ALA A 240 -29.24 1.25 4.50
C ALA A 240 -30.69 1.22 5.03
N GLY A 241 -31.46 2.29 4.85
CA GLY A 241 -32.85 2.36 5.27
C GLY A 241 -33.03 2.11 6.77
N GLU A 242 -33.95 1.20 7.13
CA GLU A 242 -34.22 0.84 8.54
C GLU A 242 -33.03 0.22 9.26
N PHE A 243 -32.05 -0.34 8.53
CA PHE A 243 -30.83 -0.92 9.07
C PHE A 243 -29.71 0.10 9.31
N GLY A 244 -29.90 1.38 8.97
CA GLY A 244 -28.89 2.43 9.12
C GLY A 244 -28.42 2.64 10.56
N HIS A 245 -29.19 2.21 11.57
CA HIS A 245 -28.81 2.28 12.97
C HIS A 245 -27.71 1.27 13.38
N HIS A 246 -27.49 0.22 12.57
CA HIS A 246 -26.38 -0.72 12.77
C HIS A 246 -25.02 -0.15 12.31
N LEU A 247 -25.00 0.95 11.52
CA LEU A 247 -23.80 1.53 10.97
C LEU A 247 -23.16 2.50 11.96
N ARG A 248 -21.91 2.23 12.35
CA ARG A 248 -21.09 3.12 13.16
C ARG A 248 -19.90 3.60 12.36
N PHE A 249 -19.87 4.90 12.08
CA PHE A 249 -18.79 5.55 11.35
C PHE A 249 -17.68 5.99 12.31
N LEU A 250 -16.44 5.62 11.98
CA LEU A 250 -15.24 6.07 12.68
C LEU A 250 -14.52 7.17 11.89
N GLY A 251 -15.00 7.45 10.65
CA GLY A 251 -14.38 8.43 9.77
C GLY A 251 -13.00 8.00 9.26
N GLN A 252 -12.21 9.00 8.90
CA GLN A 252 -10.84 8.79 8.47
C GLN A 252 -9.93 8.76 9.70
N VAL A 253 -9.29 7.64 9.95
CA VAL A 253 -8.45 7.36 11.11
C VAL A 253 -6.97 7.28 10.72
N ASP A 254 -6.07 7.43 11.68
CA ASP A 254 -4.64 7.13 11.52
C ASP A 254 -4.34 5.62 11.60
N ASP A 255 -3.07 5.24 11.40
CA ASP A 255 -2.67 3.83 11.39
C ASP A 255 -2.85 3.15 12.76
N ALA A 256 -2.70 3.89 13.87
CA ALA A 256 -2.90 3.35 15.22
C ALA A 256 -4.39 3.12 15.52
N GLU A 257 -5.22 4.07 15.16
CA GLU A 257 -6.69 3.96 15.29
C GLU A 257 -7.25 2.86 14.37
N LYS A 258 -6.69 2.74 13.13
CA LYS A 258 -7.02 1.64 12.21
C LYS A 258 -6.70 0.28 12.81
N ALA A 259 -5.53 0.13 13.40
CA ALA A 259 -5.13 -1.11 14.09
C ALA A 259 -6.05 -1.42 15.27
N SER A 260 -6.47 -0.39 16.02
CA SER A 260 -7.43 -0.52 17.13
C SER A 260 -8.81 -0.96 16.64
N ALA A 261 -9.29 -0.40 15.52
CA ALA A 261 -10.56 -0.79 14.91
C ALA A 261 -10.54 -2.25 14.42
N LEU A 262 -9.46 -2.63 13.72
CA LEU A 262 -9.25 -4.02 13.27
C LEU A 262 -9.28 -4.99 14.46
N ARG A 263 -8.56 -4.69 15.54
CA ARG A 263 -8.51 -5.55 16.73
C ARG A 263 -9.83 -5.64 17.50
N SER A 264 -10.68 -4.64 17.36
CA SER A 264 -11.95 -4.56 18.10
C SER A 264 -13.08 -5.32 17.43
N ALA A 265 -12.99 -5.55 16.13
CA ALA A 265 -14.03 -6.25 15.37
C ALA A 265 -13.90 -7.77 15.48
N ASP A 266 -15.05 -8.48 15.52
CA ASP A 266 -15.09 -9.95 15.45
C ASP A 266 -14.68 -10.44 14.07
N VAL A 267 -15.11 -9.72 13.00
CA VAL A 267 -14.84 -10.07 11.61
C VAL A 267 -14.50 -8.81 10.81
N TYR A 268 -13.41 -8.86 10.06
CA TYR A 268 -13.12 -7.89 9.01
C TYR A 268 -13.75 -8.35 7.69
N CYS A 269 -14.54 -7.48 7.06
CA CYS A 269 -15.24 -7.72 5.81
C CYS A 269 -14.61 -6.90 4.67
N ALA A 270 -14.13 -7.59 3.64
CA ALA A 270 -13.55 -7.00 2.43
C ALA A 270 -14.37 -7.42 1.19
N PRO A 271 -15.55 -6.82 0.96
CA PRO A 271 -16.48 -7.25 -0.09
C PRO A 271 -16.16 -6.63 -1.46
N ASN A 272 -14.88 -6.38 -1.73
CA ASN A 272 -14.42 -5.69 -2.93
C ASN A 272 -14.91 -6.37 -4.21
N THR A 273 -15.31 -5.58 -5.21
CA THR A 273 -15.76 -6.09 -6.52
C THR A 273 -14.65 -6.11 -7.57
N GLY A 274 -13.45 -5.59 -7.26
CA GLY A 274 -12.30 -5.61 -8.14
C GLY A 274 -11.25 -4.57 -7.81
N GLY A 275 -10.24 -4.44 -8.70
CA GLY A 275 -9.23 -3.36 -8.64
C GLY A 275 -8.22 -3.47 -7.49
N GLU A 276 -8.02 -4.65 -6.92
CA GLU A 276 -7.02 -4.89 -5.89
C GLU A 276 -5.77 -5.56 -6.49
N SER A 277 -4.60 -5.00 -6.16
CA SER A 277 -3.32 -5.53 -6.62
C SER A 277 -2.64 -6.43 -5.61
N PHE A 278 -2.87 -6.19 -4.31
CA PHE A 278 -2.22 -6.91 -3.22
C PHE A 278 -3.19 -7.29 -2.10
N GLY A 279 -3.95 -6.32 -1.55
CA GLY A 279 -4.84 -6.57 -0.41
C GLY A 279 -4.16 -6.31 0.94
N ILE A 280 -3.44 -5.18 1.07
CA ILE A 280 -2.70 -4.83 2.30
C ILE A 280 -3.60 -4.85 3.55
N VAL A 281 -4.87 -4.45 3.42
CA VAL A 281 -5.79 -4.40 4.56
C VAL A 281 -6.13 -5.79 5.10
N LEU A 282 -6.14 -6.82 4.23
CA LEU A 282 -6.28 -8.20 4.70
C LEU A 282 -5.08 -8.61 5.55
N VAL A 283 -3.87 -8.23 5.14
CA VAL A 283 -2.66 -8.50 5.91
C VAL A 283 -2.69 -7.79 7.27
N GLU A 284 -3.18 -6.53 7.29
CA GLU A 284 -3.38 -5.78 8.53
C GLU A 284 -4.43 -6.46 9.45
N ALA A 285 -5.55 -6.95 8.89
CA ALA A 285 -6.56 -7.69 9.64
C ALA A 285 -6.01 -9.02 10.21
N MET A 286 -5.21 -9.74 9.42
CA MET A 286 -4.50 -10.95 9.88
C MET A 286 -3.52 -10.64 11.01
N ALA A 287 -2.79 -9.53 10.92
CA ALA A 287 -1.89 -9.05 11.97
C ALA A 287 -2.64 -8.65 13.24
N ALA A 288 -3.82 -8.04 13.10
CA ALA A 288 -4.72 -7.67 14.19
C ALA A 288 -5.37 -8.90 14.88
N ARG A 289 -5.22 -10.09 14.31
CA ARG A 289 -5.87 -11.32 14.75
C ARG A 289 -7.40 -11.26 14.63
N THR A 290 -7.89 -10.60 13.60
CA THR A 290 -9.31 -10.51 13.27
C THR A 290 -9.62 -11.50 12.17
N ALA A 291 -10.70 -12.26 12.31
CA ALA A 291 -11.15 -13.17 11.28
C ALA A 291 -11.54 -12.40 10.01
N VAL A 292 -11.24 -12.93 8.84
CA VAL A 292 -11.44 -12.24 7.55
C VAL A 292 -12.49 -12.96 6.72
N VAL A 293 -13.48 -12.19 6.23
CA VAL A 293 -14.35 -12.55 5.11
C VAL A 293 -14.02 -11.62 3.94
N ALA A 294 -13.71 -12.17 2.78
CA ALA A 294 -13.32 -11.36 1.62
C ALA A 294 -13.90 -11.95 0.33
N SER A 295 -14.14 -11.09 -0.66
CA SER A 295 -14.49 -11.50 -2.01
C SER A 295 -13.37 -12.35 -2.63
N ASP A 296 -13.73 -13.32 -3.45
CA ASP A 296 -12.80 -14.23 -4.12
C ASP A 296 -12.09 -13.56 -5.31
N LEU A 297 -11.27 -12.55 -5.00
CA LEU A 297 -10.37 -11.89 -5.94
C LEU A 297 -9.00 -12.58 -5.91
N ASP A 298 -8.31 -12.65 -7.05
CA ASP A 298 -6.97 -13.25 -7.15
C ASP A 298 -5.98 -12.72 -6.11
N ALA A 299 -5.97 -11.40 -5.87
CA ALA A 299 -5.12 -10.77 -4.86
C ALA A 299 -5.46 -11.27 -3.44
N PHE A 300 -6.74 -11.34 -3.11
CA PHE A 300 -7.23 -11.76 -1.79
C PHE A 300 -7.03 -13.25 -1.56
N ARG A 301 -7.29 -14.07 -2.58
CA ARG A 301 -7.04 -15.52 -2.56
C ARG A 301 -5.60 -15.84 -2.18
N ARG A 302 -4.63 -15.10 -2.74
CA ARG A 302 -3.20 -15.28 -2.43
C ARG A 302 -2.83 -14.88 -1.00
N VAL A 303 -3.33 -13.73 -0.53
CA VAL A 303 -3.10 -13.28 0.84
C VAL A 303 -3.70 -14.25 1.85
N LEU A 304 -4.91 -14.75 1.58
CA LEU A 304 -5.63 -15.67 2.45
C LEU A 304 -5.26 -17.15 2.21
N ASN A 305 -4.20 -17.41 1.44
CA ASN A 305 -3.70 -18.78 1.17
C ASN A 305 -4.82 -19.71 0.69
N ASP A 306 -5.46 -19.33 -0.42
CA ASP A 306 -6.59 -20.06 -1.03
C ASP A 306 -7.77 -20.31 -0.08
N GLY A 307 -8.02 -19.37 0.83
CA GLY A 307 -9.11 -19.45 1.80
C GLY A 307 -8.75 -20.14 3.12
N ALA A 308 -7.52 -20.62 3.29
CA ALA A 308 -7.09 -21.26 4.55
C ALA A 308 -6.97 -20.24 5.71
N ALA A 309 -6.63 -18.98 5.43
CA ALA A 309 -6.42 -17.92 6.42
C ALA A 309 -7.60 -16.91 6.49
N GLY A 310 -8.72 -17.21 5.83
CA GLY A 310 -9.94 -16.38 5.84
C GLY A 310 -10.98 -16.94 4.89
N ARG A 311 -12.25 -16.58 5.10
CA ARG A 311 -13.37 -17.06 4.28
C ARG A 311 -13.45 -16.28 2.97
N LEU A 312 -13.40 -16.96 1.83
CA LEU A 312 -13.64 -16.38 0.52
C LEU A 312 -15.10 -16.58 0.11
N VAL A 313 -15.70 -15.54 -0.49
CA VAL A 313 -17.07 -15.54 -1.02
C VAL A 313 -17.08 -15.08 -2.48
N PRO A 314 -18.05 -15.50 -3.31
CA PRO A 314 -18.17 -15.01 -4.67
C PRO A 314 -18.22 -13.47 -4.72
N VAL A 315 -17.63 -12.90 -5.77
CA VAL A 315 -17.62 -11.45 -6.00
C VAL A 315 -19.05 -10.97 -6.28
N ASP A 316 -19.44 -9.85 -5.70
CA ASP A 316 -20.74 -9.20 -5.90
C ASP A 316 -21.97 -10.06 -5.49
N ASP A 317 -21.77 -10.93 -4.49
CA ASP A 317 -22.82 -11.83 -3.95
C ASP A 317 -23.11 -11.49 -2.49
N SER A 318 -24.11 -10.63 -2.27
CA SER A 318 -24.56 -10.22 -0.92
C SER A 318 -25.12 -11.38 -0.09
N ALA A 319 -25.76 -12.37 -0.72
CA ALA A 319 -26.32 -13.52 0.00
C ALA A 319 -25.22 -14.45 0.50
N ALA A 320 -24.22 -14.75 -0.34
CA ALA A 320 -23.07 -15.54 0.07
C ALA A 320 -22.25 -14.79 1.14
N LEU A 321 -22.12 -13.46 1.02
CA LEU A 321 -21.46 -12.63 2.03
C LEU A 321 -22.19 -12.71 3.36
N ALA A 322 -23.53 -12.53 3.36
CA ALA A 322 -24.35 -12.62 4.57
C ALA A 322 -24.19 -13.97 5.26
N ALA A 323 -24.30 -15.08 4.52
CA ALA A 323 -24.13 -16.43 5.04
C ALA A 323 -22.75 -16.63 5.69
N ALA A 324 -21.66 -16.18 5.03
CA ALA A 324 -20.31 -16.30 5.55
C ALA A 324 -20.09 -15.48 6.82
N LEU A 325 -20.64 -14.26 6.88
CA LEU A 325 -20.57 -13.41 8.07
C LEU A 325 -21.38 -13.99 9.23
N ILE A 326 -22.60 -14.49 8.98
CA ILE A 326 -23.45 -15.14 9.98
C ILE A 326 -22.75 -16.37 10.56
N ASP A 327 -22.20 -17.23 9.70
CA ASP A 327 -21.45 -18.43 10.13
C ASP A 327 -20.31 -18.05 11.07
N LEU A 328 -19.46 -17.08 10.67
CA LEU A 328 -18.30 -16.71 11.46
C LEU A 328 -18.67 -15.93 12.75
N LEU A 329 -19.71 -15.11 12.72
CA LEU A 329 -20.18 -14.41 13.92
C LEU A 329 -20.79 -15.36 14.94
N GLY A 330 -21.40 -16.46 14.47
CA GLY A 330 -22.04 -17.50 15.30
C GLY A 330 -21.09 -18.58 15.81
N ASP A 331 -19.92 -18.77 15.21
CA ASP A 331 -18.97 -19.86 15.55
C ASP A 331 -17.59 -19.30 15.94
N ASP A 332 -17.39 -19.14 17.26
CA ASP A 332 -16.12 -18.66 17.82
C ASP A 332 -14.96 -19.63 17.46
N ALA A 333 -15.21 -20.95 17.44
CA ALA A 333 -14.19 -21.93 17.10
C ALA A 333 -13.78 -21.85 15.63
N ALA A 334 -14.72 -21.53 14.72
CA ALA A 334 -14.39 -21.26 13.31
C ALA A 334 -13.54 -20.01 13.17
N ARG A 335 -13.88 -18.92 13.89
CA ARG A 335 -13.05 -17.70 13.89
C ARG A 335 -11.63 -18.00 14.38
N ASP A 336 -11.50 -18.71 15.50
CA ASP A 336 -10.20 -19.05 16.09
C ASP A 336 -9.33 -19.88 15.12
N ARG A 337 -9.92 -20.81 14.35
CA ARG A 337 -9.18 -21.57 13.31
C ARG A 337 -8.63 -20.65 12.24
N TYR A 338 -9.44 -19.71 11.70
CA TYR A 338 -8.98 -18.77 10.70
C TYR A 338 -7.92 -17.81 11.26
N VAL A 339 -8.11 -17.30 12.47
CA VAL A 339 -7.15 -16.41 13.16
C VAL A 339 -5.81 -17.13 13.38
N ALA A 340 -5.82 -18.40 13.78
CA ALA A 340 -4.60 -19.19 13.96
C ALA A 340 -3.85 -19.40 12.62
N ALA A 341 -4.56 -19.72 11.55
CA ALA A 341 -3.98 -19.88 10.22
C ALA A 341 -3.45 -18.52 9.68
N ALA A 342 -4.20 -17.45 9.86
CA ALA A 342 -3.81 -16.09 9.50
C ALA A 342 -2.55 -15.63 10.25
N ALA A 343 -2.45 -15.91 11.57
CA ALA A 343 -1.28 -15.58 12.39
C ALA A 343 -0.01 -16.34 11.96
N ALA A 344 -0.14 -17.50 11.37
CA ALA A 344 0.98 -18.20 10.75
C ALA A 344 1.38 -17.58 9.40
N ALA A 345 0.38 -17.29 8.56
CA ALA A 345 0.57 -16.79 7.21
C ALA A 345 1.10 -15.34 7.19
N VAL A 346 0.70 -14.49 8.15
CA VAL A 346 1.08 -13.06 8.18
C VAL A 346 2.56 -12.81 8.43
N LYS A 347 3.29 -13.77 8.99
CA LYS A 347 4.72 -13.63 9.33
C LYS A 347 5.59 -13.26 8.14
N ARG A 348 5.26 -13.73 6.95
CA ARG A 348 6.02 -13.41 5.72
C ARG A 348 5.89 -11.94 5.30
N TYR A 349 4.87 -11.26 5.78
CA TYR A 349 4.60 -9.85 5.51
C TYR A 349 5.16 -8.91 6.60
N ASP A 350 5.76 -9.46 7.66
CA ASP A 350 6.32 -8.63 8.72
C ASP A 350 7.55 -7.85 8.23
N TRP A 351 7.65 -6.58 8.60
CA TRP A 351 8.74 -5.71 8.15
C TRP A 351 10.14 -6.30 8.35
N PRO A 352 10.48 -7.01 9.44
CA PRO A 352 11.79 -7.67 9.56
C PRO A 352 12.10 -8.64 8.42
N VAL A 353 11.09 -9.36 7.92
CA VAL A 353 11.24 -10.31 6.80
C VAL A 353 11.33 -9.56 5.47
N VAL A 354 10.32 -8.72 5.18
CA VAL A 354 10.23 -7.96 3.93
C VAL A 354 11.46 -7.07 3.72
N ALA A 355 11.87 -6.33 4.74
CA ALA A 355 13.04 -5.47 4.65
C ALA A 355 14.35 -6.24 4.44
N GLN A 356 14.45 -7.48 4.95
CA GLN A 356 15.62 -8.33 4.69
C GLN A 356 15.70 -8.76 3.22
N GLU A 357 14.56 -9.07 2.61
CA GLU A 357 14.48 -9.42 1.19
C GLU A 357 14.82 -8.23 0.31
N ILE A 358 14.30 -7.04 0.62
CA ILE A 358 14.65 -5.80 -0.09
C ILE A 358 16.14 -5.48 0.07
N MET A 359 16.72 -5.68 1.26
CA MET A 359 18.15 -5.48 1.48
C MET A 359 19.03 -6.39 0.60
N ARG A 360 18.65 -7.65 0.41
CA ARG A 360 19.37 -8.56 -0.51
C ARG A 360 19.39 -8.02 -1.94
N VAL A 361 18.27 -7.42 -2.39
CA VAL A 361 18.24 -6.75 -3.70
C VAL A 361 19.17 -5.56 -3.73
N TYR A 362 19.18 -4.72 -2.69
CA TYR A 362 20.10 -3.57 -2.62
C TYR A 362 21.57 -4.01 -2.63
N GLU A 363 21.93 -5.00 -1.83
CA GLU A 363 23.29 -5.55 -1.76
C GLU A 363 23.74 -6.13 -3.12
N THR A 364 22.84 -6.81 -3.82
CA THR A 364 23.12 -7.36 -5.15
C THR A 364 23.34 -6.25 -6.19
N VAL A 365 22.54 -5.17 -6.13
CA VAL A 365 22.57 -4.08 -7.10
C VAL A 365 23.69 -3.07 -6.84
N ALA A 366 23.98 -2.77 -5.57
CA ALA A 366 24.97 -1.77 -5.18
C ALA A 366 26.41 -2.17 -5.52
N GLY A 367 26.70 -3.46 -5.71
CA GLY A 367 28.00 -3.96 -6.14
C GLY A 367 29.21 -3.38 -5.37
N ALA A 368 30.42 -3.58 -5.86
CA ALA A 368 31.65 -3.09 -5.21
C ALA A 368 31.85 -1.57 -5.45
N GLY A 369 31.15 -0.72 -4.68
CA GLY A 369 31.45 0.72 -4.61
C GLY A 369 30.83 1.60 -5.70
N ALA A 370 29.89 1.09 -6.48
CA ALA A 370 29.12 1.91 -7.42
C ALA A 370 28.20 2.89 -6.66
N LYS A 371 28.15 4.12 -7.12
CA LYS A 371 27.29 5.18 -6.56
C LYS A 371 26.26 5.63 -7.58
N VAL A 372 25.13 6.11 -7.07
CA VAL A 372 24.14 6.80 -7.91
C VAL A 372 24.70 8.15 -8.34
N THR A 373 24.70 8.40 -9.65
CA THR A 373 25.17 9.64 -10.25
C THR A 373 24.08 10.31 -11.08
N VAL A 374 24.34 11.52 -11.53
CA VAL A 374 23.44 12.27 -12.40
C VAL A 374 23.94 12.15 -13.84
N ALA A 375 23.07 11.73 -14.78
CA ALA A 375 23.40 11.64 -16.20
C ALA A 375 23.97 12.97 -16.73
N GLY A 376 25.11 12.91 -17.45
CA GLY A 376 25.80 14.09 -17.99
C GLY A 376 26.57 14.95 -16.99
N GLY A 377 26.68 14.52 -15.72
CA GLY A 377 27.62 15.09 -14.75
C GLY A 377 29.00 14.47 -14.94
N ASN A 378 29.96 15.22 -15.51
CA ASN A 378 31.35 14.79 -15.57
C ASN A 378 31.83 14.50 -14.15
N GLY A 379 32.13 13.26 -13.85
CA GLY A 379 32.95 12.83 -12.72
C GLY A 379 34.39 13.28 -12.95
N ARG A 380 34.65 14.59 -12.91
CA ARG A 380 35.97 15.16 -12.76
C ARG A 380 36.05 15.79 -11.38
N GLY A 381 36.82 15.12 -10.54
CA GLY A 381 37.18 15.59 -9.23
C GLY A 381 37.67 17.05 -9.25
N GLU A 382 37.14 17.86 -8.37
CA GLU A 382 37.80 19.02 -7.80
C GLU A 382 38.87 18.51 -6.81
N ALA A 383 39.93 17.97 -7.37
CA ALA A 383 41.19 17.74 -6.65
C ALA A 383 42.33 18.26 -7.54
N ALA A 384 42.45 19.57 -7.68
CA ALA A 384 43.68 20.27 -8.04
C ALA A 384 43.42 21.78 -8.29
N ARG A 385 43.18 22.56 -7.24
CA ARG A 385 43.48 24.00 -7.21
C ARG A 385 43.78 24.44 -5.77
N GLU A 386 44.88 23.89 -5.23
CA GLU A 386 45.71 24.53 -4.23
C GLU A 386 47.14 24.16 -4.62
N ILE A 387 47.76 25.03 -5.37
CA ILE A 387 49.21 25.34 -5.44
C ILE A 387 49.36 26.36 -6.58
N SER A 388 49.28 27.61 -6.28
CA SER A 388 50.15 28.67 -6.75
C SER A 388 49.73 30.00 -6.09
#